data_4a208b3e7f032c331a3f6d103a2895c2
#
_entry.id   4a208b3e7f032c331a3f6d103a2895c2
#
_cell.length_a   1.000
_cell.length_b   1.000
_cell.length_c   1.000
_cell.angle_alpha   90.00
_cell.angle_beta   90.00
_cell.angle_gamma   90.00
#
_symmetry.space_group_name_H-M   'P 1'
#
loop_
_entity.id
_entity.type
_entity.pdbx_description
1 polymer ?
#
loop_
_entity_poly.entity_id
_entity_poly.type
_entity_poly.pdbx_seq_one_letter_code
_entity_poly.pdbx_strand_id
1 'polypeptide(L)'
;MASRKKVCARILSTGLVVLALAAVVPAETQSLETLLAYLKSPNVETRRDAARKLGERRVRDQVAVESLSVAARQDYDRGVRVEAVKALGLIKDFSALPDILGALKDSQTDVRLMAARSLVALYTEHDIDFITNRRTGWNRLNPFLDTSDHEIIETYIKVEPEIITALGEAARGDRNRDVRVAAIRALGVLRGQAAIPSLADALNADQDVRVDVLRAFIKIGDPEAGRHLTPFFRDSNQKVRTQAMVAAGMLRYEPAVEPLLAVYGLGPENKNSMSKAIGKVKGMFAYLPPRDEAALWALALIGDERAEQVFVENMGDRNSNRRQYAFEGLARIGESRYLDQISRLILTEGDSDVKLAQHWALYRMGSRPNIQYLVRKLDTDQEEQVRQYLMETEEPADLYPYIRASNRTVRRKVIDILGRIGDRSTIDELQPVVQSSGAVISDDATLAIKRIEWRMSGRPRARDQVLRRETRPRRSASPQN
;
A
#
# COMPACT_ATOMS: atom_id res chain seq x y z
N MET A 1 70.60 44.88 32.94
CA MET A 1 70.69 46.04 32.05
C MET A 1 69.33 46.31 31.48
N ALA A 2 68.64 47.24 32.02
CA ALA A 2 68.23 48.54 31.46
C ALA A 2 67.36 48.36 30.22
N SER A 3 66.21 48.82 30.24
CA SER A 3 65.48 50.07 30.49
C SER A 3 64.47 50.22 29.35
N ARG A 4 63.29 50.54 29.48
CA ARG A 4 62.55 51.75 29.64
C ARG A 4 61.08 51.61 29.30
N LYS A 5 60.30 52.10 30.19
CA LYS A 5 58.87 52.40 30.12
C LYS A 5 58.53 53.30 28.93
N LYS A 6 57.35 53.07 28.33
CA LYS A 6 56.52 54.21 27.87
C LYS A 6 55.05 53.88 28.11
N VAL A 7 54.46 54.73 28.92
CA VAL A 7 53.01 54.83 29.18
C VAL A 7 52.36 55.53 27.99
N CYS A 8 51.28 54.98 27.47
CA CYS A 8 50.36 55.76 26.68
C CYS A 8 48.93 55.44 27.14
N ALA A 9 48.23 56.48 27.51
CA ALA A 9 46.89 56.53 27.99
C ALA A 9 45.87 55.87 26.96
N ARG A 10 44.99 55.03 27.45
CA ARG A 10 43.84 54.52 26.68
C ARG A 10 42.60 55.22 27.15
N ILE A 11 42.02 55.96 26.27
CA ILE A 11 40.64 56.43 26.31
C ILE A 11 39.70 55.23 26.28
N LEU A 12 38.94 55.04 27.34
CA LEU A 12 37.83 54.11 27.41
C LEU A 12 36.67 54.67 26.59
N SER A 13 36.44 54.07 25.41
CA SER A 13 35.15 54.18 24.72
C SER A 13 34.30 52.94 25.07
N THR A 14 33.34 53.11 25.95
CA THR A 14 32.28 52.19 26.26
C THR A 14 31.37 52.12 25.06
N GLY A 15 31.63 51.16 24.15
CA GLY A 15 30.69 50.77 23.11
C GLY A 15 29.59 49.91 23.72
N LEU A 16 28.42 50.46 23.85
CA LEU A 16 27.19 49.75 24.22
C LEU A 16 26.80 48.84 23.05
N VAL A 17 27.17 47.56 23.15
CA VAL A 17 26.64 46.53 22.24
C VAL A 17 25.19 46.25 22.66
N VAL A 18 24.24 46.92 22.01
CA VAL A 18 22.84 46.55 22.07
C VAL A 18 22.70 45.23 21.28
N LEU A 19 22.74 44.12 22.00
CA LEU A 19 22.23 42.85 21.48
C LEU A 19 20.73 43.04 21.26
N ALA A 20 20.35 43.32 20.02
CA ALA A 20 18.98 43.14 19.58
C ALA A 20 18.68 41.64 19.66
N LEU A 21 18.10 41.19 20.78
CA LEU A 21 17.34 39.97 20.83
C LEU A 21 16.21 40.16 19.81
N ALA A 22 16.40 39.66 18.59
CA ALA A 22 15.31 39.40 17.70
C ALA A 22 14.41 38.38 18.42
N ALA A 23 13.39 38.89 19.11
CA ALA A 23 12.29 38.08 19.57
C ALA A 23 11.82 37.31 18.32
N VAL A 24 12.01 35.99 18.31
CA VAL A 24 11.32 35.10 17.39
C VAL A 24 9.84 35.26 17.76
N VAL A 25 9.18 36.23 17.12
CA VAL A 25 7.74 36.36 17.17
C VAL A 25 7.25 35.01 16.64
N PRO A 26 6.54 34.19 17.43
CA PRO A 26 5.94 32.98 16.90
C PRO A 26 5.10 33.43 15.72
N ALA A 27 5.31 32.79 14.55
CA ALA A 27 4.55 33.11 13.34
C ALA A 27 3.07 33.14 13.74
N GLU A 28 2.48 34.33 13.81
CA GLU A 28 1.07 34.50 14.18
C GLU A 28 0.26 33.54 13.33
N THR A 29 -0.39 32.59 13.98
CA THR A 29 -1.29 31.66 13.27
C THR A 29 -2.44 32.52 12.74
N GLN A 30 -2.36 32.86 11.45
CA GLN A 30 -3.39 33.66 10.78
C GLN A 30 -4.77 33.13 11.11
N SER A 31 -5.68 34.00 11.54
CA SER A 31 -7.06 33.59 11.88
C SER A 31 -7.77 33.01 10.66
N LEU A 32 -8.82 32.23 10.89
CA LEU A 32 -9.66 31.70 9.81
C LEU A 32 -10.19 32.84 8.93
N GLU A 33 -10.69 33.91 9.56
CA GLU A 33 -11.22 35.10 8.87
C GLU A 33 -10.18 35.74 7.97
N THR A 34 -8.92 35.85 8.42
CA THR A 34 -7.81 36.35 7.63
C THR A 34 -7.54 35.46 6.40
N LEU A 35 -7.53 34.13 6.57
CA LEU A 35 -7.31 33.21 5.46
C LEU A 35 -8.47 33.26 4.44
N LEU A 36 -9.72 33.39 4.90
CA LEU A 36 -10.88 33.56 4.03
C LEU A 36 -10.82 34.89 3.24
N ALA A 37 -10.37 35.97 3.89
CA ALA A 37 -10.14 37.25 3.19
C ALA A 37 -9.00 37.11 2.15
N TYR A 38 -7.93 36.39 2.47
CA TYR A 38 -6.81 36.14 1.56
C TYR A 38 -7.17 35.30 0.35
N LEU A 39 -8.15 34.39 0.43
CA LEU A 39 -8.66 33.66 -0.75
C LEU A 39 -9.30 34.60 -1.78
N LYS A 40 -9.71 35.82 -1.38
CA LYS A 40 -10.28 36.85 -2.26
C LYS A 40 -9.28 37.93 -2.67
N SER A 41 -7.99 37.79 -2.31
CA SER A 41 -6.95 38.75 -2.61
C SER A 41 -6.73 38.92 -4.13
N PRO A 42 -6.45 40.12 -4.63
CA PRO A 42 -6.03 40.32 -6.02
C PRO A 42 -4.70 39.62 -6.33
N ASN A 43 -3.85 39.40 -5.31
CA ASN A 43 -2.56 38.75 -5.45
C ASN A 43 -2.69 37.23 -5.50
N VAL A 44 -2.19 36.61 -6.57
CA VAL A 44 -2.27 35.16 -6.82
C VAL A 44 -1.57 34.34 -5.73
N GLU A 45 -0.35 34.77 -5.33
CA GLU A 45 0.42 34.03 -4.32
C GLU A 45 -0.28 34.06 -2.96
N THR A 46 -0.92 35.19 -2.61
CA THR A 46 -1.71 35.30 -1.37
C THR A 46 -2.89 34.33 -1.38
N ARG A 47 -3.64 34.22 -2.51
CA ARG A 47 -4.74 33.26 -2.64
C ARG A 47 -4.26 31.83 -2.57
N ARG A 48 -3.15 31.52 -3.26
CA ARG A 48 -2.53 30.17 -3.26
C ARG A 48 -2.09 29.76 -1.84
N ASP A 49 -1.39 30.65 -1.12
CA ASP A 49 -0.92 30.39 0.24
C ASP A 49 -2.09 30.21 1.22
N ALA A 50 -3.17 31.00 1.06
CA ALA A 50 -4.37 30.86 1.86
C ALA A 50 -5.06 29.50 1.66
N ALA A 51 -5.24 29.06 0.40
CA ALA A 51 -5.80 27.76 0.08
C ALA A 51 -4.95 26.63 0.68
N ARG A 52 -3.63 26.70 0.51
CA ARG A 52 -2.69 25.74 1.07
C ARG A 52 -2.79 25.65 2.59
N LYS A 53 -2.79 26.78 3.31
CA LYS A 53 -2.86 26.84 4.78
C LYS A 53 -4.17 26.30 5.32
N LEU A 54 -5.30 26.58 4.67
CA LEU A 54 -6.61 26.02 5.04
C LEU A 54 -6.59 24.48 4.94
N GLY A 55 -6.00 23.94 3.88
CA GLY A 55 -5.84 22.51 3.69
C GLY A 55 -4.91 21.86 4.72
N GLU A 56 -3.71 22.41 4.95
CA GLU A 56 -2.72 21.91 5.92
C GLU A 56 -3.27 21.88 7.34
N ARG A 57 -4.07 22.89 7.71
CA ARG A 57 -4.76 22.96 9.01
C ARG A 57 -6.00 22.08 9.08
N ARG A 58 -6.41 21.49 7.95
CA ARG A 58 -7.63 20.66 7.83
C ARG A 58 -8.86 21.38 8.43
N VAL A 59 -9.04 22.62 8.06
CA VAL A 59 -10.12 23.48 8.59
C VAL A 59 -11.48 22.98 8.09
N ARG A 60 -12.25 22.34 8.97
CA ARG A 60 -13.59 21.78 8.67
C ARG A 60 -14.70 22.79 8.94
N ASP A 61 -14.46 24.04 8.64
CA ASP A 61 -15.46 25.09 8.68
C ASP A 61 -16.22 25.13 7.35
N GLN A 62 -17.53 25.23 7.39
CA GLN A 62 -18.37 25.19 6.19
C GLN A 62 -18.05 26.35 5.24
N VAL A 63 -17.81 27.54 5.78
CA VAL A 63 -17.48 28.73 4.97
C VAL A 63 -16.12 28.56 4.29
N ALA A 64 -15.16 27.92 4.98
CA ALA A 64 -13.86 27.61 4.41
C ALA A 64 -13.97 26.59 3.28
N VAL A 65 -14.73 25.51 3.46
CA VAL A 65 -14.96 24.50 2.44
C VAL A 65 -15.65 25.11 1.22
N GLU A 66 -16.68 25.91 1.40
CA GLU A 66 -17.39 26.58 0.30
C GLU A 66 -16.49 27.57 -0.43
N SER A 67 -15.68 28.37 0.29
CA SER A 67 -14.72 29.31 -0.30
C SER A 67 -13.63 28.61 -1.12
N LEU A 68 -13.13 27.47 -0.63
CA LEU A 68 -12.19 26.63 -1.36
C LEU A 68 -12.85 25.99 -2.59
N SER A 69 -14.10 25.56 -2.48
CA SER A 69 -14.90 25.03 -3.60
C SER A 69 -15.08 26.07 -4.71
N VAL A 70 -15.38 27.32 -4.36
CA VAL A 70 -15.43 28.43 -5.32
C VAL A 70 -14.06 28.64 -5.96
N ALA A 71 -12.98 28.69 -5.18
CA ALA A 71 -11.63 28.84 -5.70
C ALA A 71 -11.25 27.69 -6.65
N ALA A 72 -11.58 26.45 -6.31
CA ALA A 72 -11.29 25.27 -7.16
C ALA A 72 -12.00 25.33 -8.52
N ARG A 73 -13.23 25.87 -8.57
CA ARG A 73 -14.02 25.96 -9.80
C ARG A 73 -13.69 27.18 -10.65
N GLN A 74 -13.42 28.32 -10.03
CA GLN A 74 -13.55 29.62 -10.69
C GLN A 74 -12.29 30.48 -10.67
N ASP A 75 -11.25 30.13 -9.88
CA ASP A 75 -10.04 30.95 -9.89
C ASP A 75 -9.38 30.89 -11.26
N TYR A 76 -9.02 32.05 -11.80
CA TYR A 76 -8.37 32.13 -13.11
C TYR A 76 -6.95 31.55 -13.10
N ASP A 77 -6.27 31.54 -11.95
CA ASP A 77 -4.94 30.95 -11.80
C ASP A 77 -5.02 29.45 -11.53
N ARG A 78 -4.36 28.65 -12.36
CA ARG A 78 -4.36 27.19 -12.22
C ARG A 78 -3.76 26.71 -10.89
N GLY A 79 -2.73 27.44 -10.38
CA GLY A 79 -2.06 27.07 -9.14
C GLY A 79 -2.95 27.27 -7.91
N VAL A 80 -3.81 28.30 -7.92
CA VAL A 80 -4.84 28.49 -6.89
C VAL A 80 -5.86 27.35 -6.97
N ARG A 81 -6.34 26.97 -8.18
CA ARG A 81 -7.26 25.83 -8.32
C ARG A 81 -6.63 24.53 -7.84
N VAL A 82 -5.36 24.27 -8.14
CA VAL A 82 -4.62 23.09 -7.64
C VAL A 82 -4.58 23.06 -6.12
N GLU A 83 -4.18 24.16 -5.45
CA GLU A 83 -4.11 24.21 -4.00
C GLU A 83 -5.50 24.12 -3.34
N ALA A 84 -6.52 24.70 -3.96
CA ALA A 84 -7.90 24.59 -3.47
C ALA A 84 -8.40 23.14 -3.55
N VAL A 85 -8.23 22.46 -4.67
CA VAL A 85 -8.58 21.03 -4.83
C VAL A 85 -7.80 20.15 -3.83
N LYS A 86 -6.50 20.43 -3.65
CA LYS A 86 -5.67 19.74 -2.65
C LYS A 86 -6.20 19.96 -1.24
N ALA A 87 -6.53 21.20 -0.89
CA ALA A 87 -7.07 21.57 0.41
C ALA A 87 -8.39 20.84 0.71
N LEU A 88 -9.32 20.80 -0.26
CA LEU A 88 -10.57 20.05 -0.12
C LEU A 88 -10.34 18.57 0.14
N GLY A 89 -9.39 17.94 -0.56
CA GLY A 89 -8.97 16.56 -0.31
C GLY A 89 -8.39 16.33 1.09
N LEU A 90 -7.59 17.27 1.62
CA LEU A 90 -6.99 17.20 2.97
C LEU A 90 -8.01 17.44 4.08
N ILE A 91 -8.96 18.34 3.86
CA ILE A 91 -10.05 18.64 4.82
C ILE A 91 -10.98 17.43 4.94
N LYS A 92 -11.16 16.68 3.87
CA LYS A 92 -11.98 15.45 3.83
C LYS A 92 -13.46 15.73 4.18
N ASP A 93 -14.02 16.81 3.68
CA ASP A 93 -15.43 17.09 3.75
C ASP A 93 -16.12 16.68 2.46
N PHE A 94 -17.10 15.77 2.56
CA PHE A 94 -17.82 15.22 1.40
C PHE A 94 -18.74 16.22 0.72
N SER A 95 -19.09 17.32 1.38
CA SER A 95 -19.84 18.40 0.73
C SER A 95 -19.11 18.99 -0.48
N ALA A 96 -17.76 18.92 -0.47
CA ALA A 96 -16.91 19.36 -1.58
C ALA A 96 -16.70 18.29 -2.69
N LEU A 97 -17.27 17.08 -2.54
CA LEU A 97 -17.09 16.02 -3.53
C LEU A 97 -17.47 16.44 -4.96
N PRO A 98 -18.59 17.13 -5.23
CA PRO A 98 -18.93 17.59 -6.58
C PRO A 98 -17.86 18.47 -7.19
N ASP A 99 -17.19 19.30 -6.40
CA ASP A 99 -16.15 20.21 -6.86
C ASP A 99 -14.84 19.50 -7.19
N ILE A 100 -14.47 18.51 -6.39
CA ILE A 100 -13.29 17.67 -6.68
C ILE A 100 -13.56 16.83 -7.93
N LEU A 101 -14.77 16.28 -8.11
CA LEU A 101 -15.19 15.56 -9.32
C LEU A 101 -15.17 16.48 -10.54
N GLY A 102 -15.65 17.72 -10.41
CA GLY A 102 -15.59 18.74 -11.45
C GLY A 102 -14.16 19.06 -11.87
N ALA A 103 -13.23 19.10 -10.93
CA ALA A 103 -11.82 19.35 -11.18
C ALA A 103 -11.12 18.25 -12.01
N LEU A 104 -11.65 17.01 -12.07
CA LEU A 104 -11.20 15.98 -13.02
C LEU A 104 -11.42 16.37 -14.49
N LYS A 105 -12.29 17.34 -14.76
CA LYS A 105 -12.60 17.83 -16.12
C LYS A 105 -11.97 19.20 -16.42
N ASP A 106 -11.09 19.71 -15.53
CA ASP A 106 -10.40 20.99 -15.72
C ASP A 106 -9.57 21.00 -17.01
N SER A 107 -9.47 22.18 -17.63
CA SER A 107 -8.65 22.38 -18.82
C SER A 107 -7.16 22.09 -18.57
N GLN A 108 -6.68 22.33 -17.35
CA GLN A 108 -5.29 22.18 -16.96
C GLN A 108 -5.00 20.80 -16.38
N THR A 109 -3.94 20.18 -16.88
CA THR A 109 -3.52 18.82 -16.47
C THR A 109 -3.23 18.73 -14.97
N ASP A 110 -2.57 19.75 -14.39
CA ASP A 110 -2.16 19.76 -12.98
C ASP A 110 -3.39 19.72 -12.06
N VAL A 111 -4.48 20.41 -12.44
CA VAL A 111 -5.74 20.42 -11.68
C VAL A 111 -6.41 19.05 -11.74
N ARG A 112 -6.50 18.44 -12.95
CA ARG A 112 -7.06 17.08 -13.10
C ARG A 112 -6.27 16.04 -12.33
N LEU A 113 -4.92 16.14 -12.37
CA LEU A 113 -4.04 15.25 -11.63
C LEU A 113 -4.24 15.38 -10.11
N MET A 114 -4.36 16.62 -9.61
CA MET A 114 -4.63 16.89 -8.20
C MET A 114 -6.01 16.36 -7.79
N ALA A 115 -7.02 16.49 -8.66
CA ALA A 115 -8.36 15.98 -8.38
C ALA A 115 -8.35 14.44 -8.18
N ALA A 116 -7.69 13.69 -9.08
CA ALA A 116 -7.56 12.24 -8.92
C ALA A 116 -6.91 11.86 -7.56
N ARG A 117 -5.89 12.59 -7.14
CA ARG A 117 -5.22 12.40 -5.85
C ARG A 117 -6.11 12.76 -4.66
N SER A 118 -6.82 13.88 -4.76
CA SER A 118 -7.71 14.36 -3.71
C SER A 118 -8.87 13.39 -3.45
N LEU A 119 -9.39 12.74 -4.49
CA LEU A 119 -10.42 11.69 -4.34
C LEU A 119 -9.92 10.50 -3.50
N VAL A 120 -8.66 10.10 -3.66
CA VAL A 120 -8.05 9.07 -2.79
C VAL A 120 -7.85 9.58 -1.38
N ALA A 121 -7.36 10.82 -1.21
CA ALA A 121 -7.12 11.42 0.10
C ALA A 121 -8.38 11.50 0.95
N LEU A 122 -9.56 11.56 0.34
CA LEU A 122 -10.83 11.46 1.05
C LEU A 122 -10.94 10.17 1.88
N TYR A 123 -10.33 9.07 1.50
CA TYR A 123 -10.46 7.75 2.12
C TYR A 123 -9.21 7.24 2.81
N THR A 124 -8.06 7.85 2.57
CA THR A 124 -6.78 7.42 3.13
C THR A 124 -6.27 8.44 4.15
N GLU A 125 -5.42 8.01 5.09
CA GLU A 125 -4.80 8.90 6.06
C GLU A 125 -3.54 9.56 5.54
N HIS A 126 -2.94 8.95 4.53
CA HIS A 126 -1.68 9.39 3.96
C HIS A 126 -1.84 10.66 3.13
N ASP A 127 -0.78 11.44 3.07
CA ASP A 127 -0.74 12.67 2.31
C ASP A 127 -0.96 12.40 0.80
N ILE A 128 -1.55 13.36 0.13
CA ILE A 128 -1.88 13.32 -1.30
C ILE A 128 -0.64 13.00 -2.18
N ASP A 129 0.56 13.33 -1.72
CA ASP A 129 1.83 13.03 -2.39
C ASP A 129 2.15 11.52 -2.50
N PHE A 130 1.39 10.70 -1.81
CA PHE A 130 1.47 9.25 -1.82
C PHE A 130 1.27 8.62 -3.23
N ILE A 131 0.44 9.20 -4.06
CA ILE A 131 0.24 8.74 -5.45
C ILE A 131 1.44 9.12 -6.35
N THR A 132 2.30 10.03 -5.89
CA THR A 132 3.54 10.35 -6.57
C THR A 132 4.63 9.35 -6.16
N ASN A 133 5.25 8.76 -7.12
CA ASN A 133 6.44 7.90 -7.23
C ASN A 133 7.53 7.97 -6.12
N ARG A 134 7.28 8.50 -4.94
CA ARG A 134 8.21 8.41 -3.82
C ARG A 134 8.10 7.03 -3.16
N ARG A 135 8.75 6.09 -3.83
CA ARG A 135 9.08 4.79 -3.26
C ARG A 135 9.97 5.00 -2.04
N THR A 136 9.40 4.89 -0.85
CA THR A 136 10.15 4.89 0.38
C THR A 136 10.61 3.47 0.70
N GLY A 137 11.93 3.26 0.89
CA GLY A 137 12.47 2.01 1.41
C GLY A 137 12.43 0.80 0.47
N TRP A 138 12.25 -0.37 1.04
CA TRP A 138 12.32 -1.69 0.41
C TRP A 138 11.33 -1.90 -0.74
N ASN A 139 10.19 -1.21 -0.75
CA ASN A 139 9.20 -1.28 -1.84
C ASN A 139 9.72 -0.71 -3.17
N ARG A 140 10.87 -0.02 -3.18
CA ARG A 140 11.56 0.37 -4.41
C ARG A 140 12.02 -0.81 -5.25
N LEU A 141 12.22 -1.96 -4.65
CA LEU A 141 13.01 -3.05 -5.19
C LEU A 141 12.18 -4.20 -5.72
N ASN A 142 10.92 -4.32 -5.31
CA ASN A 142 10.02 -5.32 -5.86
C ASN A 142 8.78 -4.65 -6.47
N PRO A 143 8.77 -4.44 -7.80
CA PRO A 143 7.63 -3.83 -8.49
C PRO A 143 6.36 -4.70 -8.46
N PHE A 144 6.48 -5.97 -8.03
CA PHE A 144 5.37 -6.91 -7.91
C PHE A 144 4.71 -6.85 -6.54
N LEU A 145 5.45 -6.39 -5.51
CA LEU A 145 4.96 -6.21 -4.13
C LEU A 145 4.59 -4.75 -3.82
N ASP A 146 4.41 -3.90 -4.84
CA ASP A 146 3.89 -2.53 -4.66
C ASP A 146 2.39 -2.53 -4.29
N THR A 147 1.99 -3.58 -3.61
CA THR A 147 0.70 -3.78 -2.95
C THR A 147 0.86 -3.61 -1.44
N SER A 148 1.65 -2.61 -1.00
CA SER A 148 1.68 -2.33 0.44
C SER A 148 0.24 -2.13 0.92
N ASP A 149 -0.19 -2.98 1.85
CA ASP A 149 -1.55 -2.97 2.42
C ASP A 149 -1.93 -1.60 3.01
N HIS A 150 -0.95 -0.73 3.28
CA HIS A 150 -1.16 0.63 3.76
C HIS A 150 -1.77 1.56 2.71
N GLU A 151 -1.75 1.15 1.45
CA GLU A 151 -2.18 1.95 0.30
C GLU A 151 -3.55 1.53 -0.23
N ILE A 152 -4.10 0.44 0.29
CA ILE A 152 -5.38 -0.08 -0.16
C ILE A 152 -6.38 0.12 0.97
N ILE A 153 -7.52 0.72 0.66
CA ILE A 153 -8.59 0.84 1.65
C ILE A 153 -9.11 -0.55 2.05
N GLU A 154 -9.57 -0.66 3.28
CA GLU A 154 -10.15 -1.89 3.78
C GLU A 154 -11.46 -2.24 3.03
N THR A 155 -11.75 -3.52 2.87
CA THR A 155 -12.88 -4.03 2.06
C THR A 155 -14.25 -3.59 2.56
N TYR A 156 -14.36 -3.19 3.83
CA TYR A 156 -15.61 -2.70 4.44
C TYR A 156 -15.84 -1.19 4.25
N ILE A 157 -14.90 -0.46 3.62
CA ILE A 157 -15.07 0.96 3.31
C ILE A 157 -15.86 1.08 2.01
N LYS A 158 -16.99 1.76 2.07
CA LYS A 158 -17.80 2.07 0.89
C LYS A 158 -17.29 3.34 0.24
N VAL A 159 -16.94 3.26 -1.03
CA VAL A 159 -16.59 4.43 -1.85
C VAL A 159 -17.83 4.87 -2.64
N GLU A 160 -18.03 6.16 -2.76
CA GLU A 160 -19.13 6.73 -3.55
C GLU A 160 -18.99 6.32 -5.01
N PRO A 161 -20.06 5.77 -5.65
CA PRO A 161 -20.02 5.25 -7.02
C PRO A 161 -19.57 6.28 -8.05
N GLU A 162 -19.89 7.56 -7.83
CA GLU A 162 -19.55 8.68 -8.71
C GLU A 162 -18.03 8.84 -8.80
N ILE A 163 -17.28 8.58 -7.72
CA ILE A 163 -15.83 8.62 -7.70
C ILE A 163 -15.24 7.52 -8.60
N ILE A 164 -15.75 6.31 -8.44
CA ILE A 164 -15.27 5.16 -9.23
C ILE A 164 -15.58 5.36 -10.71
N THR A 165 -16.76 5.87 -11.04
CA THR A 165 -17.17 6.18 -12.41
C THR A 165 -16.27 7.26 -13.02
N ALA A 166 -16.10 8.39 -12.33
CA ALA A 166 -15.30 9.52 -12.83
C ALA A 166 -13.81 9.16 -12.99
N LEU A 167 -13.24 8.41 -12.04
CA LEU A 167 -11.88 7.89 -12.17
C LEU A 167 -11.76 6.87 -13.30
N GLY A 168 -12.79 6.02 -13.55
CA GLY A 168 -12.83 5.09 -14.67
C GLY A 168 -12.82 5.82 -16.02
N GLU A 169 -13.58 6.90 -16.17
CA GLU A 169 -13.59 7.75 -17.35
C GLU A 169 -12.20 8.39 -17.57
N ALA A 170 -11.60 8.94 -16.52
CA ALA A 170 -10.27 9.55 -16.58
C ALA A 170 -9.18 8.51 -16.91
N ALA A 171 -9.24 7.31 -16.33
CA ALA A 171 -8.30 6.22 -16.58
C ALA A 171 -8.31 5.77 -18.06
N ARG A 172 -9.52 5.70 -18.67
CA ARG A 172 -9.72 5.26 -20.04
C ARG A 172 -9.38 6.35 -21.05
N GLY A 173 -9.73 7.62 -20.79
CA GLY A 173 -9.84 8.64 -21.83
C GLY A 173 -9.14 9.96 -21.57
N ASP A 174 -8.46 10.21 -20.44
CA ASP A 174 -7.76 11.49 -20.29
C ASP A 174 -6.63 11.62 -21.32
N ARG A 175 -6.54 12.80 -21.93
CA ARG A 175 -5.51 13.11 -22.93
C ARG A 175 -4.08 13.05 -22.39
N ASN A 176 -3.90 13.26 -21.09
CA ASN A 176 -2.59 13.24 -20.45
C ASN A 176 -2.35 11.88 -19.76
N ARG A 177 -1.23 11.25 -20.09
CA ARG A 177 -0.84 9.94 -19.54
C ARG A 177 -0.78 9.94 -18.01
N ASP A 178 -0.23 10.99 -17.40
CA ASP A 178 -0.02 11.03 -15.95
C ASP A 178 -1.36 11.10 -15.20
N VAL A 179 -2.37 11.74 -15.79
CA VAL A 179 -3.74 11.74 -15.25
C VAL A 179 -4.35 10.34 -15.37
N ARG A 180 -4.19 9.66 -16.55
CA ARG A 180 -4.65 8.27 -16.70
C ARG A 180 -4.03 7.37 -15.65
N VAL A 181 -2.70 7.42 -15.47
CA VAL A 181 -1.98 6.64 -14.46
C VAL A 181 -2.45 6.96 -13.04
N ALA A 182 -2.65 8.23 -12.70
CA ALA A 182 -3.15 8.62 -11.39
C ALA A 182 -4.56 8.08 -11.12
N ALA A 183 -5.45 8.15 -12.11
CA ALA A 183 -6.80 7.59 -12.01
C ALA A 183 -6.79 6.06 -11.88
N ILE A 184 -5.95 5.35 -12.66
CA ILE A 184 -5.78 3.89 -12.56
C ILE A 184 -5.29 3.49 -11.15
N ARG A 185 -4.29 4.19 -10.63
CA ARG A 185 -3.76 3.93 -9.28
C ARG A 185 -4.79 4.24 -8.20
N ALA A 186 -5.53 5.34 -8.35
CA ALA A 186 -6.62 5.69 -7.45
C ALA A 186 -7.69 4.59 -7.40
N LEU A 187 -8.09 4.05 -8.55
CA LEU A 187 -9.03 2.93 -8.63
C LEU A 187 -8.51 1.67 -7.93
N GLY A 188 -7.21 1.38 -8.05
CA GLY A 188 -6.57 0.28 -7.32
C GLY A 188 -6.65 0.49 -5.81
N VAL A 189 -6.27 1.68 -5.31
CA VAL A 189 -6.29 2.02 -3.87
C VAL A 189 -7.71 1.98 -3.30
N LEU A 190 -8.68 2.51 -4.05
CA LEU A 190 -10.09 2.58 -3.68
C LEU A 190 -10.87 1.28 -3.96
N ARG A 191 -10.20 0.20 -4.38
CA ARG A 191 -10.82 -1.09 -4.75
C ARG A 191 -12.02 -0.92 -5.68
N GLY A 192 -11.86 -0.11 -6.73
CA GLY A 192 -12.94 0.31 -7.63
C GLY A 192 -13.41 -0.82 -8.57
N GLN A 193 -14.10 -1.83 -8.05
CA GLN A 193 -14.59 -2.99 -8.82
C GLN A 193 -15.44 -2.58 -10.03
N ALA A 194 -16.32 -1.59 -9.86
CA ALA A 194 -17.19 -1.12 -10.94
C ALA A 194 -16.42 -0.49 -12.12
N ALA A 195 -15.14 -0.14 -11.95
CA ALA A 195 -14.30 0.40 -13.01
C ALA A 195 -13.49 -0.68 -13.77
N ILE A 196 -13.63 -1.98 -13.44
CA ILE A 196 -12.92 -3.06 -14.14
C ILE A 196 -13.11 -2.97 -15.67
N PRO A 197 -14.31 -2.74 -16.23
CA PRO A 197 -14.47 -2.57 -17.67
C PRO A 197 -13.66 -1.40 -18.24
N SER A 198 -13.67 -0.23 -17.59
CA SER A 198 -12.89 0.94 -18.02
C SER A 198 -11.39 0.71 -17.95
N LEU A 199 -10.93 -0.01 -16.93
CA LEU A 199 -9.53 -0.43 -16.80
C LEU A 199 -9.14 -1.45 -17.88
N ALA A 200 -10.02 -2.39 -18.23
CA ALA A 200 -9.81 -3.36 -19.31
C ALA A 200 -9.71 -2.65 -20.68
N ASP A 201 -10.55 -1.64 -20.93
CA ASP A 201 -10.44 -0.80 -22.12
C ASP A 201 -9.07 -0.11 -22.18
N ALA A 202 -8.62 0.50 -21.06
CA ALA A 202 -7.31 1.13 -20.98
C ALA A 202 -6.16 0.13 -21.20
N LEU A 203 -6.26 -1.08 -20.63
CA LEU A 203 -5.27 -2.16 -20.79
C LEU A 203 -5.08 -2.54 -22.26
N ASN A 204 -6.17 -2.60 -23.02
CA ASN A 204 -6.14 -2.97 -24.43
C ASN A 204 -5.66 -1.83 -25.33
N ALA A 205 -6.13 -0.61 -25.07
CA ALA A 205 -5.92 0.54 -25.96
C ALA A 205 -4.57 1.24 -25.77
N ASP A 206 -4.02 1.23 -24.54
CA ASP A 206 -2.85 2.07 -24.18
C ASP A 206 -1.70 1.24 -23.60
N GLN A 207 -0.65 1.02 -24.39
CA GLN A 207 0.53 0.26 -23.97
C GLN A 207 1.28 0.90 -22.80
N ASP A 208 1.23 2.22 -22.66
CA ASP A 208 1.98 2.97 -21.66
C ASP A 208 1.43 2.82 -20.23
N VAL A 209 0.17 2.38 -20.09
CA VAL A 209 -0.48 2.21 -18.78
C VAL A 209 -0.72 0.74 -18.39
N ARG A 210 -0.39 -0.23 -19.27
CA ARG A 210 -0.66 -1.67 -19.03
C ARG A 210 -0.21 -2.15 -17.67
N VAL A 211 1.03 -1.83 -17.30
CA VAL A 211 1.59 -2.26 -16.01
C VAL A 211 0.83 -1.65 -14.83
N ASP A 212 0.43 -0.38 -14.92
CA ASP A 212 -0.35 0.27 -13.87
C ASP A 212 -1.75 -0.33 -13.76
N VAL A 213 -2.40 -0.67 -14.89
CA VAL A 213 -3.72 -1.36 -14.88
C VAL A 213 -3.62 -2.75 -14.26
N LEU A 214 -2.61 -3.55 -14.64
CA LEU A 214 -2.42 -4.89 -14.08
C LEU A 214 -2.21 -4.85 -12.56
N ARG A 215 -1.48 -3.85 -12.06
CA ARG A 215 -1.34 -3.61 -10.61
C ARG A 215 -2.64 -3.15 -9.96
N ALA A 216 -3.41 -2.31 -10.65
CA ALA A 216 -4.71 -1.90 -10.14
C ALA A 216 -5.66 -3.11 -10.01
N PHE A 217 -5.67 -4.04 -10.95
CA PHE A 217 -6.46 -5.27 -10.85
C PHE A 217 -6.07 -6.10 -9.61
N ILE A 218 -4.77 -6.25 -9.34
CA ILE A 218 -4.30 -6.93 -8.11
C ILE A 218 -4.84 -6.22 -6.86
N LYS A 219 -4.75 -4.88 -6.80
CA LYS A 219 -5.21 -4.09 -5.65
C LYS A 219 -6.73 -4.14 -5.46
N ILE A 220 -7.48 -4.11 -6.54
CA ILE A 220 -8.94 -4.29 -6.52
C ILE A 220 -9.28 -5.67 -5.94
N GLY A 221 -8.53 -6.72 -6.32
CA GLY A 221 -8.65 -8.05 -5.76
C GLY A 221 -9.94 -8.77 -6.19
N ASP A 222 -10.54 -8.39 -7.32
CA ASP A 222 -11.72 -9.03 -7.87
C ASP A 222 -11.30 -10.04 -8.95
N PRO A 223 -11.62 -11.36 -8.77
CA PRO A 223 -11.31 -12.39 -9.77
C PRO A 223 -11.87 -12.10 -11.17
N GLU A 224 -12.92 -11.30 -11.28
CA GLU A 224 -13.53 -10.91 -12.56
C GLU A 224 -12.54 -10.17 -13.48
N ALA A 225 -11.58 -9.44 -12.90
CA ALA A 225 -10.49 -8.82 -13.66
C ALA A 225 -9.59 -9.87 -14.37
N GLY A 226 -9.55 -11.09 -13.86
CA GLY A 226 -8.72 -12.18 -14.36
C GLY A 226 -8.99 -12.54 -15.83
N ARG A 227 -10.24 -12.42 -16.29
CA ARG A 227 -10.64 -12.72 -17.69
C ARG A 227 -9.94 -11.85 -18.73
N HIS A 228 -9.41 -10.69 -18.33
CA HIS A 228 -8.73 -9.76 -19.23
C HIS A 228 -7.22 -10.00 -19.33
N LEU A 229 -6.63 -10.95 -18.57
CA LEU A 229 -5.20 -11.09 -18.40
C LEU A 229 -4.51 -12.00 -19.41
N THR A 230 -5.18 -13.09 -19.80
CA THR A 230 -4.61 -14.17 -20.64
C THR A 230 -3.98 -13.67 -21.96
N PRO A 231 -4.55 -12.70 -22.70
CA PRO A 231 -3.92 -12.19 -23.92
C PRO A 231 -2.52 -11.60 -23.70
N PHE A 232 -2.23 -11.13 -22.48
CA PHE A 232 -0.97 -10.47 -22.13
C PHE A 232 0.10 -11.42 -21.62
N PHE A 233 -0.16 -12.71 -21.46
CA PHE A 233 0.86 -13.70 -21.07
C PHE A 233 1.97 -13.87 -22.11
N ARG A 234 1.71 -13.45 -23.34
CA ARG A 234 2.69 -13.46 -24.45
C ARG A 234 2.98 -12.06 -24.99
N ASP A 235 2.71 -11.01 -24.21
CA ASP A 235 3.00 -9.62 -24.62
C ASP A 235 4.49 -9.46 -24.95
N SER A 236 4.84 -8.62 -25.92
CA SER A 236 6.22 -8.34 -26.31
C SER A 236 7.04 -7.72 -25.17
N ASN A 237 6.39 -6.94 -24.31
CA ASN A 237 7.02 -6.32 -23.14
C ASN A 237 7.08 -7.32 -21.97
N GLN A 238 8.31 -7.70 -21.56
CA GLN A 238 8.51 -8.63 -20.45
C GLN A 238 7.82 -8.21 -19.16
N LYS A 239 7.80 -6.89 -18.83
CA LYS A 239 7.14 -6.40 -17.61
C LYS A 239 5.63 -6.66 -17.66
N VAL A 240 5.03 -6.43 -18.83
CA VAL A 240 3.59 -6.67 -19.02
C VAL A 240 3.30 -8.17 -18.91
N ARG A 241 4.07 -9.03 -19.57
CA ARG A 241 3.89 -10.49 -19.49
C ARG A 241 3.95 -10.99 -18.05
N THR A 242 5.04 -10.64 -17.36
CA THR A 242 5.23 -11.08 -15.97
C THR A 242 4.12 -10.55 -15.07
N GLN A 243 3.78 -9.27 -15.19
CA GLN A 243 2.74 -8.67 -14.36
C GLN A 243 1.36 -9.26 -14.64
N ALA A 244 1.03 -9.61 -15.88
CA ALA A 244 -0.24 -10.23 -16.24
C ALA A 244 -0.36 -11.65 -15.64
N MET A 245 0.70 -12.46 -15.73
CA MET A 245 0.74 -13.80 -15.12
C MET A 245 0.63 -13.72 -13.60
N VAL A 246 1.40 -12.83 -12.96
CA VAL A 246 1.35 -12.63 -11.51
C VAL A 246 -0.03 -12.12 -11.08
N ALA A 247 -0.64 -11.20 -11.85
CA ALA A 247 -1.99 -10.73 -11.56
C ALA A 247 -3.02 -11.87 -11.60
N ALA A 248 -2.93 -12.77 -12.59
CA ALA A 248 -3.78 -13.96 -12.65
C ALA A 248 -3.61 -14.86 -11.42
N GLY A 249 -2.35 -15.04 -10.98
CA GLY A 249 -2.03 -15.75 -9.74
C GLY A 249 -2.61 -15.09 -8.50
N MET A 250 -2.37 -13.80 -8.32
CA MET A 250 -2.83 -13.03 -7.15
C MET A 250 -4.35 -12.94 -7.05
N LEU A 251 -5.03 -12.91 -8.20
CA LEU A 251 -6.49 -12.95 -8.28
C LEU A 251 -7.06 -14.39 -8.15
N ARG A 252 -6.18 -15.40 -8.06
CA ARG A 252 -6.55 -16.83 -8.06
C ARG A 252 -7.51 -17.18 -9.20
N TYR A 253 -7.23 -16.62 -10.37
CA TYR A 253 -8.08 -16.79 -11.55
C TYR A 253 -7.85 -18.17 -12.17
N GLU A 254 -8.65 -19.14 -11.75
CA GLU A 254 -8.54 -20.54 -12.14
C GLU A 254 -8.54 -20.78 -13.67
N PRO A 255 -9.33 -20.06 -14.51
CA PRO A 255 -9.27 -20.27 -15.96
C PRO A 255 -7.92 -19.92 -16.59
N ALA A 256 -6.99 -19.27 -15.87
CA ALA A 256 -5.64 -19.01 -16.35
C ALA A 256 -4.71 -20.22 -16.26
N VAL A 257 -5.08 -21.30 -15.57
CA VAL A 257 -4.19 -22.45 -15.30
C VAL A 257 -3.68 -23.09 -16.60
N GLU A 258 -4.57 -23.46 -17.53
CA GLU A 258 -4.16 -24.05 -18.80
C GLU A 258 -3.30 -23.11 -19.67
N PRO A 259 -3.65 -21.82 -19.85
CA PRO A 259 -2.77 -20.86 -20.49
C PRO A 259 -1.40 -20.71 -19.81
N LEU A 260 -1.32 -20.77 -18.47
CA LEU A 260 -0.06 -20.68 -17.73
C LEU A 260 0.79 -21.95 -17.91
N LEU A 261 0.19 -23.14 -17.87
CA LEU A 261 0.86 -24.41 -18.18
C LEU A 261 1.42 -24.40 -19.59
N ALA A 262 0.66 -23.90 -20.57
CA ALA A 262 1.15 -23.75 -21.94
C ALA A 262 2.32 -22.76 -22.06
N VAL A 263 2.33 -21.68 -21.26
CA VAL A 263 3.44 -20.73 -21.21
C VAL A 263 4.67 -21.34 -20.53
N TYR A 264 4.47 -22.06 -19.41
CA TYR A 264 5.53 -22.80 -18.71
C TYR A 264 6.21 -23.81 -19.62
N GLY A 265 5.46 -24.60 -20.39
CA GLY A 265 5.94 -25.62 -21.33
C GLY A 265 6.80 -25.07 -22.47
N LEU A 266 6.74 -23.77 -22.78
CA LEU A 266 7.63 -23.14 -23.76
C LEU A 266 9.08 -23.02 -23.26
N GLY A 267 9.34 -23.20 -21.96
CA GLY A 267 10.63 -23.07 -21.33
C GLY A 267 11.18 -21.63 -21.29
N PRO A 268 12.44 -21.45 -20.86
CA PRO A 268 13.05 -20.14 -20.74
C PRO A 268 13.26 -19.47 -22.10
N GLU A 269 12.96 -18.18 -22.20
CA GLU A 269 13.13 -17.39 -23.44
C GLU A 269 14.59 -17.26 -23.88
N ASN A 270 15.53 -17.39 -22.97
CA ASN A 270 16.94 -17.23 -23.25
C ASN A 270 17.78 -18.16 -22.35
N LYS A 271 18.34 -19.21 -22.94
CA LYS A 271 19.22 -20.18 -22.24
C LYS A 271 20.52 -19.54 -21.71
N ASN A 272 20.87 -18.34 -22.19
CA ASN A 272 22.07 -17.60 -21.82
C ASN A 272 21.80 -16.42 -20.88
N SER A 273 20.59 -16.28 -20.36
CA SER A 273 20.25 -15.14 -19.51
C SER A 273 21.09 -15.18 -18.22
N MET A 274 21.80 -14.09 -18.01
CA MET A 274 22.70 -13.78 -16.89
C MET A 274 21.94 -13.68 -15.55
N SER A 275 20.76 -14.26 -15.43
CA SER A 275 19.92 -14.29 -14.23
C SER A 275 20.61 -15.00 -13.04
N LYS A 276 21.61 -15.86 -13.30
CA LYS A 276 22.38 -16.55 -12.26
C LYS A 276 23.23 -15.63 -11.37
N ALA A 277 23.62 -14.45 -11.87
CA ALA A 277 24.49 -13.52 -11.11
C ALA A 277 23.69 -12.46 -10.35
N ILE A 278 22.46 -12.13 -10.78
CA ILE A 278 21.67 -11.03 -10.24
C ILE A 278 20.84 -11.45 -9.03
N GLY A 279 20.54 -12.74 -8.87
CA GLY A 279 19.78 -13.28 -7.74
C GLY A 279 20.44 -13.10 -6.36
N LYS A 280 21.77 -12.81 -6.33
CA LYS A 280 22.51 -12.57 -5.07
C LYS A 280 22.55 -11.11 -4.62
N VAL A 281 22.15 -10.16 -5.48
CA VAL A 281 22.06 -8.74 -5.12
C VAL A 281 20.59 -8.42 -4.86
N LYS A 282 20.03 -9.06 -3.84
CA LYS A 282 18.71 -8.67 -3.28
C LYS A 282 18.79 -7.19 -2.93
N GLY A 283 18.16 -6.36 -3.73
CA GLY A 283 17.95 -4.97 -3.37
C GLY A 283 18.35 -3.89 -4.38
N MET A 284 19.08 -4.16 -5.45
CA MET A 284 19.56 -3.08 -6.33
C MET A 284 18.80 -2.93 -7.65
N PHE A 285 18.17 -3.99 -8.16
CA PHE A 285 17.31 -3.95 -9.35
C PHE A 285 16.07 -4.83 -9.15
N ALA A 286 14.92 -4.37 -9.62
CA ALA A 286 13.71 -5.16 -9.62
C ALA A 286 13.90 -6.43 -10.46
N TYR A 287 13.91 -7.60 -9.82
CA TYR A 287 14.00 -8.88 -10.50
C TYR A 287 12.75 -9.09 -11.37
N LEU A 288 12.97 -9.32 -12.66
CA LEU A 288 11.92 -9.75 -13.57
C LEU A 288 12.19 -11.22 -13.90
N PRO A 289 11.39 -12.16 -13.39
CA PRO A 289 11.59 -13.56 -13.65
C PRO A 289 11.47 -13.86 -15.15
N PRO A 290 12.20 -14.89 -15.67
CA PRO A 290 11.94 -15.45 -16.98
C PRO A 290 10.48 -15.87 -17.13
N ARG A 291 10.02 -16.01 -18.37
CA ARG A 291 8.61 -16.30 -18.68
C ARG A 291 8.09 -17.56 -17.97
N ASP A 292 8.84 -18.65 -18.02
CA ASP A 292 8.52 -19.92 -17.41
C ASP A 292 8.52 -19.86 -15.88
N GLU A 293 9.44 -19.11 -15.27
CA GLU A 293 9.45 -18.88 -13.83
C GLU A 293 8.27 -18.01 -13.37
N ALA A 294 7.90 -16.99 -14.16
CA ALA A 294 6.72 -16.18 -13.89
C ALA A 294 5.42 -16.98 -13.99
N ALA A 295 5.34 -17.91 -14.95
CA ALA A 295 4.22 -18.82 -15.09
C ALA A 295 4.15 -19.81 -13.91
N LEU A 296 5.29 -20.37 -13.48
CA LEU A 296 5.36 -21.24 -12.30
C LEU A 296 4.90 -20.51 -11.04
N TRP A 297 5.35 -19.28 -10.84
CA TRP A 297 4.91 -18.46 -9.72
C TRP A 297 3.40 -18.21 -9.74
N ALA A 298 2.84 -17.85 -10.90
CA ALA A 298 1.40 -17.64 -11.05
C ALA A 298 0.60 -18.91 -10.77
N LEU A 299 1.05 -20.07 -11.28
CA LEU A 299 0.46 -21.37 -10.97
C LEU A 299 0.49 -21.68 -9.48
N ALA A 300 1.63 -21.40 -8.83
CA ALA A 300 1.78 -21.59 -7.39
C ALA A 300 0.82 -20.71 -6.58
N LEU A 301 0.58 -19.48 -7.01
CA LEU A 301 -0.38 -18.56 -6.37
C LEU A 301 -1.83 -19.03 -6.53
N ILE A 302 -2.19 -19.64 -7.67
CA ILE A 302 -3.53 -20.24 -7.89
C ILE A 302 -3.69 -21.49 -7.03
N GLY A 303 -2.69 -22.39 -7.02
CA GLY A 303 -2.71 -23.63 -6.24
C GLY A 303 -3.69 -24.68 -6.78
N ASP A 304 -3.81 -24.80 -8.09
CA ASP A 304 -4.71 -25.72 -8.75
C ASP A 304 -4.04 -27.09 -8.98
N GLU A 305 -4.76 -28.18 -8.75
CA GLU A 305 -4.27 -29.56 -8.88
C GLU A 305 -3.74 -29.89 -10.29
N ARG A 306 -4.24 -29.27 -11.34
CA ARG A 306 -3.73 -29.44 -12.71
C ARG A 306 -2.25 -29.08 -12.86
N ALA A 307 -1.73 -28.21 -11.98
CA ALA A 307 -0.33 -27.82 -11.97
C ALA A 307 0.55 -28.68 -11.03
N GLU A 308 -0.03 -29.68 -10.34
CA GLU A 308 0.66 -30.49 -9.32
C GLU A 308 1.95 -31.11 -9.85
N GLN A 309 1.89 -31.74 -11.03
CA GLN A 309 3.06 -32.39 -11.64
C GLN A 309 4.21 -31.38 -11.85
N VAL A 310 3.90 -30.18 -12.28
CA VAL A 310 4.88 -29.09 -12.45
C VAL A 310 5.55 -28.74 -11.13
N PHE A 311 4.78 -28.68 -10.04
CA PHE A 311 5.35 -28.39 -8.72
C PHE A 311 6.28 -29.53 -8.24
N VAL A 312 5.85 -30.78 -8.39
CA VAL A 312 6.67 -31.95 -8.02
C VAL A 312 8.01 -31.97 -8.75
N GLU A 313 8.01 -31.69 -10.06
CA GLU A 313 9.22 -31.61 -10.88
C GLU A 313 10.18 -30.49 -10.43
N ASN A 314 9.66 -29.41 -9.86
CA ASN A 314 10.45 -28.25 -9.44
C ASN A 314 10.90 -28.29 -7.97
N MET A 315 10.45 -29.24 -7.13
CA MET A 315 10.91 -29.36 -5.73
C MET A 315 12.42 -29.49 -5.59
N GLY A 316 13.10 -30.09 -6.57
CA GLY A 316 14.55 -30.29 -6.59
C GLY A 316 15.30 -29.37 -7.54
N ASP A 317 14.70 -28.34 -8.11
CA ASP A 317 15.34 -27.45 -9.07
C ASP A 317 16.54 -26.73 -8.46
N ARG A 318 17.55 -26.42 -9.27
CA ARG A 318 18.74 -25.67 -8.85
C ARG A 318 18.45 -24.23 -8.49
N ASN A 319 17.41 -23.63 -9.09
CA ASN A 319 16.95 -22.29 -8.80
C ASN A 319 16.06 -22.29 -7.55
N SER A 320 16.47 -21.58 -6.50
CA SER A 320 15.71 -21.51 -5.24
C SER A 320 14.32 -20.92 -5.41
N ASN A 321 14.12 -19.94 -6.30
CA ASN A 321 12.78 -19.38 -6.55
C ASN A 321 11.83 -20.46 -7.09
N ARG A 322 12.31 -21.32 -8.02
CA ARG A 322 11.47 -22.41 -8.55
C ARG A 322 11.12 -23.42 -7.48
N ARG A 323 12.09 -23.79 -6.61
CA ARG A 323 11.80 -24.65 -5.47
C ARG A 323 10.79 -24.03 -4.52
N GLN A 324 10.96 -22.72 -4.21
CA GLN A 324 10.03 -21.98 -3.36
C GLN A 324 8.61 -22.03 -3.93
N TYR A 325 8.42 -21.67 -5.22
CA TYR A 325 7.12 -21.69 -5.87
C TYR A 325 6.51 -23.10 -5.92
N ALA A 326 7.34 -24.13 -6.12
CA ALA A 326 6.89 -25.51 -6.08
C ALA A 326 6.28 -25.87 -4.71
N PHE A 327 6.96 -25.55 -3.61
CA PHE A 327 6.42 -25.79 -2.26
C PHE A 327 5.20 -24.92 -1.95
N GLU A 328 5.17 -23.69 -2.41
CA GLU A 328 4.00 -22.81 -2.27
C GLU A 328 2.78 -23.34 -3.03
N GLY A 329 2.97 -23.86 -4.24
CA GLY A 329 1.90 -24.48 -5.02
C GLY A 329 1.35 -25.75 -4.34
N LEU A 330 2.26 -26.64 -3.92
CA LEU A 330 1.87 -27.85 -3.17
C LEU A 330 1.20 -27.53 -1.83
N ALA A 331 1.62 -26.46 -1.15
CA ALA A 331 0.97 -26.00 0.08
C ALA A 331 -0.48 -25.59 -0.15
N ARG A 332 -0.78 -24.92 -1.27
CA ARG A 332 -2.15 -24.50 -1.61
C ARG A 332 -3.03 -25.65 -2.07
N ILE A 333 -2.46 -26.65 -2.74
CA ILE A 333 -3.15 -27.92 -3.04
C ILE A 333 -3.46 -28.68 -1.74
N GLY A 334 -2.52 -28.70 -0.78
CA GLY A 334 -2.75 -29.24 0.55
C GLY A 334 -2.69 -30.78 0.68
N GLU A 335 -2.24 -31.49 -0.37
CA GLU A 335 -2.20 -32.94 -0.40
C GLU A 335 -1.14 -33.55 0.54
N SER A 336 -1.59 -34.30 1.55
CA SER A 336 -0.74 -34.89 2.60
C SER A 336 0.26 -35.95 2.11
N ARG A 337 0.09 -36.49 0.90
CA ARG A 337 1.00 -37.51 0.31
C ARG A 337 2.44 -37.02 0.16
N TYR A 338 2.69 -35.71 0.18
CA TYR A 338 4.04 -35.12 0.06
C TYR A 338 4.71 -34.82 1.39
N LEU A 339 4.05 -35.03 2.55
CA LEU A 339 4.58 -34.74 3.90
C LEU A 339 5.97 -35.36 4.11
N ASP A 340 6.12 -36.67 3.86
CA ASP A 340 7.38 -37.38 4.10
C ASP A 340 8.50 -36.91 3.17
N GLN A 341 8.16 -36.60 1.91
CA GLN A 341 9.14 -36.11 0.94
C GLN A 341 9.63 -34.72 1.31
N ILE A 342 8.73 -33.81 1.65
CA ILE A 342 9.09 -32.44 2.06
C ILE A 342 9.85 -32.46 3.38
N SER A 343 9.47 -33.30 4.33
CA SER A 343 10.17 -33.47 5.61
C SER A 343 11.60 -33.96 5.46
N ARG A 344 11.92 -34.70 4.40
CA ARG A 344 13.30 -35.07 4.08
C ARG A 344 14.05 -33.94 3.37
N LEU A 345 13.42 -33.25 2.42
CA LEU A 345 14.06 -32.19 1.65
C LEU A 345 14.44 -30.97 2.53
N ILE A 346 13.65 -30.65 3.54
CA ILE A 346 13.92 -29.52 4.42
C ILE A 346 15.22 -29.66 5.21
N LEU A 347 15.66 -30.89 5.47
CA LEU A 347 16.91 -31.17 6.23
C LEU A 347 18.17 -30.73 5.47
N THR A 348 18.12 -30.75 4.15
CA THR A 348 19.25 -30.42 3.26
C THR A 348 19.10 -29.09 2.55
N GLU A 349 17.95 -28.41 2.71
CA GLU A 349 17.74 -27.12 2.06
C GLU A 349 18.66 -26.05 2.66
N GLY A 350 19.32 -25.27 1.83
CA GLY A 350 20.22 -24.19 2.23
C GLY A 350 19.57 -22.80 2.19
N ASP A 351 18.55 -22.63 1.33
CA ASP A 351 17.90 -21.32 1.12
C ASP A 351 16.81 -21.08 2.17
N SER A 352 16.85 -19.90 2.79
CA SER A 352 15.93 -19.56 3.90
C SER A 352 14.50 -19.36 3.45
N ASP A 353 14.27 -18.84 2.24
CA ASP A 353 12.94 -18.57 1.70
C ASP A 353 12.27 -19.87 1.26
N VAL A 354 13.08 -20.81 0.71
CA VAL A 354 12.62 -22.17 0.40
C VAL A 354 12.24 -22.92 1.68
N LYS A 355 13.09 -22.86 2.74
CA LYS A 355 12.75 -23.46 4.04
C LYS A 355 11.43 -22.93 4.58
N LEU A 356 11.22 -21.62 4.43
CA LEU A 356 9.97 -21.01 4.89
C LEU A 356 8.75 -21.59 4.14
N ALA A 357 8.86 -21.72 2.79
CA ALA A 357 7.82 -22.33 1.97
C ALA A 357 7.59 -23.81 2.32
N GLN A 358 8.67 -24.56 2.61
CA GLN A 358 8.57 -25.97 3.06
C GLN A 358 7.84 -26.09 4.41
N HIS A 359 8.16 -25.25 5.39
CA HIS A 359 7.43 -25.23 6.67
C HIS A 359 5.96 -24.88 6.49
N TRP A 360 5.66 -23.94 5.58
CA TRP A 360 4.29 -23.61 5.25
C TRP A 360 3.56 -24.76 4.57
N ALA A 361 4.21 -25.45 3.60
CA ALA A 361 3.65 -26.63 2.97
C ALA A 361 3.35 -27.75 3.97
N LEU A 362 4.31 -28.06 4.84
CA LEU A 362 4.10 -29.06 5.91
C LEU A 362 2.93 -28.69 6.83
N TYR A 363 2.81 -27.40 7.20
CA TYR A 363 1.68 -26.91 8.00
C TYR A 363 0.34 -27.10 7.27
N ARG A 364 0.25 -26.68 6.00
CA ARG A 364 -0.95 -26.82 5.18
C ARG A 364 -1.39 -28.27 4.96
N MET A 365 -0.43 -29.18 4.89
CA MET A 365 -0.65 -30.62 4.77
C MET A 365 -0.98 -31.33 6.09
N GLY A 366 -1.16 -30.57 7.19
CA GLY A 366 -1.60 -31.10 8.49
C GLY A 366 -0.51 -31.20 9.56
N SER A 367 0.76 -30.93 9.26
CA SER A 367 1.82 -30.92 10.28
C SER A 367 1.81 -29.62 11.07
N ARG A 368 0.83 -29.45 11.97
CA ARG A 368 0.54 -28.23 12.73
C ARG A 368 1.73 -27.61 13.48
N PRO A 369 2.71 -28.37 14.06
CA PRO A 369 3.86 -27.76 14.75
C PRO A 369 4.68 -26.81 13.88
N ASN A 370 4.62 -26.94 12.54
CA ASN A 370 5.35 -26.08 11.60
C ASN A 370 4.92 -24.60 11.64
N ILE A 371 3.70 -24.29 12.12
CA ILE A 371 3.25 -22.91 12.32
C ILE A 371 4.15 -22.14 13.29
N GLN A 372 4.74 -22.82 14.28
CA GLN A 372 5.66 -22.20 15.23
C GLN A 372 6.91 -21.63 14.54
N TYR A 373 7.42 -22.33 13.54
CA TYR A 373 8.54 -21.82 12.73
C TYR A 373 8.13 -20.55 11.98
N LEU A 374 6.97 -20.56 11.34
CA LEU A 374 6.44 -19.41 10.62
C LEU A 374 6.28 -18.19 11.55
N VAL A 375 5.60 -18.36 12.67
CA VAL A 375 5.32 -17.26 13.61
C VAL A 375 6.62 -16.63 14.13
N ARG A 376 7.67 -17.42 14.41
CA ARG A 376 8.98 -16.90 14.84
C ARG A 376 9.62 -16.00 13.79
N LYS A 377 9.31 -16.18 12.52
CA LYS A 377 9.86 -15.39 11.40
C LYS A 377 9.13 -14.06 11.19
N LEU A 378 8.03 -13.79 11.88
CA LEU A 378 7.35 -12.50 11.84
C LEU A 378 8.22 -11.34 12.36
N ASP A 379 9.29 -11.59 13.10
CA ASP A 379 10.23 -10.56 13.58
C ASP A 379 11.58 -10.64 12.85
N THR A 380 11.57 -10.94 11.57
CA THR A 380 12.75 -11.05 10.71
C THR A 380 12.50 -10.33 9.38
N ASP A 381 13.52 -10.33 8.51
CA ASP A 381 13.43 -9.84 7.12
C ASP A 381 12.47 -10.65 6.23
N GLN A 382 12.04 -11.84 6.69
CA GLN A 382 11.05 -12.69 6.02
C GLN A 382 9.59 -12.38 6.41
N GLU A 383 9.37 -11.32 7.20
CA GLU A 383 8.03 -10.96 7.73
C GLU A 383 6.95 -10.94 6.68
N GLU A 384 7.18 -10.25 5.55
CA GLU A 384 6.16 -10.06 4.53
C GLU A 384 5.69 -11.39 3.93
N GLN A 385 6.63 -12.30 3.65
CA GLN A 385 6.30 -13.62 3.13
C GLN A 385 5.56 -14.48 4.16
N VAL A 386 6.00 -14.44 5.41
CA VAL A 386 5.31 -15.14 6.52
C VAL A 386 3.90 -14.62 6.70
N ARG A 387 3.74 -13.30 6.66
CA ARG A 387 2.43 -12.67 6.82
C ARG A 387 1.47 -13.14 5.73
N GLN A 388 1.92 -13.22 4.47
CA GLN A 388 1.12 -13.78 3.37
C GLN A 388 0.70 -15.22 3.66
N TYR A 389 1.61 -16.08 4.10
CA TYR A 389 1.30 -17.48 4.44
C TYR A 389 0.30 -17.60 5.59
N LEU A 390 0.48 -16.82 6.65
CA LEU A 390 -0.42 -16.84 7.79
C LEU A 390 -1.79 -16.22 7.49
N MET A 391 -1.88 -15.32 6.52
CA MET A 391 -3.17 -14.81 6.02
C MET A 391 -3.98 -15.86 5.24
N GLU A 392 -3.34 -16.93 4.77
CA GLU A 392 -3.98 -18.08 4.13
C GLU A 392 -4.28 -19.23 5.12
N THR A 393 -4.13 -19.01 6.43
CA THR A 393 -4.46 -19.99 7.47
C THR A 393 -5.96 -20.23 7.52
N GLU A 394 -6.39 -21.47 7.38
CA GLU A 394 -7.80 -21.87 7.42
C GLU A 394 -8.37 -21.87 8.84
N GLU A 395 -7.51 -22.16 9.82
CA GLU A 395 -7.86 -22.27 11.24
C GLU A 395 -7.21 -21.10 12.02
N PRO A 396 -7.88 -19.96 12.20
CA PRO A 396 -7.36 -18.84 12.99
C PRO A 396 -6.94 -19.24 14.40
N ALA A 397 -7.56 -20.30 14.97
CA ALA A 397 -7.26 -20.82 16.28
C ALA A 397 -5.79 -21.28 16.43
N ASP A 398 -5.13 -21.70 15.36
CA ASP A 398 -3.72 -22.08 15.39
C ASP A 398 -2.80 -20.91 15.79
N LEU A 399 -3.27 -19.67 15.64
CA LEU A 399 -2.55 -18.45 16.01
C LEU A 399 -2.86 -17.96 17.45
N TYR A 400 -3.88 -18.47 18.12
CA TYR A 400 -4.28 -18.00 19.46
C TYR A 400 -3.17 -18.14 20.53
N PRO A 401 -2.34 -19.20 20.55
CA PRO A 401 -1.24 -19.29 21.51
C PRO A 401 -0.26 -18.11 21.44
N TYR A 402 -0.16 -17.46 20.29
CA TYR A 402 0.80 -16.37 20.04
C TYR A 402 0.24 -14.97 20.34
N ILE A 403 -1.04 -14.83 20.64
CA ILE A 403 -1.66 -13.58 21.12
C ILE A 403 -0.99 -13.10 22.43
N ARG A 404 -0.42 -14.05 23.21
CA ARG A 404 0.28 -13.77 24.47
C ARG A 404 1.79 -14.02 24.37
N ALA A 405 2.35 -14.06 23.17
CA ALA A 405 3.80 -14.25 22.97
C ALA A 405 4.60 -13.18 23.73
N SER A 406 5.76 -13.58 24.28
CA SER A 406 6.66 -12.66 25.00
C SER A 406 7.25 -11.59 24.06
N ASN A 407 7.55 -11.95 22.80
CA ASN A 407 7.99 -10.99 21.79
C ASN A 407 6.84 -10.07 21.38
N ARG A 408 6.98 -8.78 21.72
CA ARG A 408 5.96 -7.76 21.47
C ARG A 408 5.68 -7.56 19.97
N THR A 409 6.69 -7.63 19.11
CA THR A 409 6.56 -7.48 17.67
C THR A 409 5.72 -8.61 17.07
N VAL A 410 6.07 -9.86 17.41
CA VAL A 410 5.32 -11.05 16.99
C VAL A 410 3.87 -10.97 17.46
N ARG A 411 3.65 -10.62 18.72
CA ARG A 411 2.31 -10.48 19.30
C ARG A 411 1.44 -9.50 18.54
N ARG A 412 1.96 -8.31 18.23
CA ARG A 412 1.24 -7.26 17.46
C ARG A 412 0.88 -7.74 16.06
N LYS A 413 1.83 -8.39 15.38
CA LYS A 413 1.63 -8.89 14.02
C LYS A 413 0.62 -10.03 13.96
N VAL A 414 0.65 -10.93 14.93
CA VAL A 414 -0.37 -12.00 15.05
C VAL A 414 -1.75 -11.39 15.30
N ILE A 415 -1.88 -10.40 16.16
CA ILE A 415 -3.15 -9.69 16.40
C ILE A 415 -3.66 -9.02 15.13
N ASP A 416 -2.78 -8.36 14.33
CA ASP A 416 -3.15 -7.76 13.05
C ASP A 416 -3.63 -8.82 12.04
N ILE A 417 -2.92 -9.95 11.93
CA ILE A 417 -3.32 -11.07 11.07
C ILE A 417 -4.69 -11.59 11.50
N LEU A 418 -4.88 -11.88 12.79
CA LEU A 418 -6.16 -12.35 13.33
C LEU A 418 -7.30 -11.36 13.09
N GLY A 419 -7.04 -10.06 13.14
CA GLY A 419 -8.03 -9.05 12.77
C GLY A 419 -8.51 -9.16 11.32
N ARG A 420 -7.69 -9.71 10.42
CA ARG A 420 -7.98 -9.86 9.00
C ARG A 420 -8.63 -11.19 8.64
N ILE A 421 -8.22 -12.29 9.28
CA ILE A 421 -8.72 -13.64 8.97
C ILE A 421 -9.67 -14.21 10.03
N GLY A 422 -9.65 -13.69 11.26
CA GLY A 422 -10.40 -14.21 12.40
C GLY A 422 -11.91 -14.11 12.25
N ASP A 423 -12.60 -14.83 13.09
CA ASP A 423 -14.06 -14.96 13.16
C ASP A 423 -14.61 -14.54 14.54
N ARG A 424 -15.81 -14.96 14.88
CA ARG A 424 -16.44 -14.66 16.16
C ARG A 424 -15.61 -15.19 17.34
N SER A 425 -15.09 -16.40 17.24
CA SER A 425 -14.28 -17.01 18.32
C SER A 425 -12.97 -16.24 18.54
N THR A 426 -12.41 -15.66 17.50
CA THR A 426 -11.24 -14.77 17.58
C THR A 426 -11.54 -13.51 18.40
N ILE A 427 -12.75 -12.97 18.33
CA ILE A 427 -13.15 -11.82 19.18
C ILE A 427 -13.08 -12.20 20.66
N ASP A 428 -13.59 -13.37 21.02
CA ASP A 428 -13.62 -13.85 22.41
C ASP A 428 -12.18 -14.03 22.95
N GLU A 429 -11.24 -14.48 22.14
CA GLU A 429 -9.82 -14.60 22.49
C GLU A 429 -9.09 -13.25 22.61
N LEU A 430 -9.48 -12.26 21.79
CA LEU A 430 -8.88 -10.92 21.82
C LEU A 430 -9.44 -10.03 22.92
N GLN A 431 -10.65 -10.25 23.39
CA GLN A 431 -11.30 -9.41 24.42
C GLN A 431 -10.51 -9.31 25.73
N PRO A 432 -9.95 -10.39 26.30
CA PRO A 432 -9.08 -10.32 27.47
C PRO A 432 -7.80 -9.51 27.23
N VAL A 433 -7.27 -9.53 25.99
CA VAL A 433 -6.06 -8.78 25.62
C VAL A 433 -6.31 -7.27 25.66
N VAL A 434 -7.49 -6.81 25.24
CA VAL A 434 -7.91 -5.40 25.34
C VAL A 434 -7.88 -4.93 26.80
N GLN A 435 -8.29 -5.79 27.74
CA GLN A 435 -8.41 -5.45 29.17
C GLN A 435 -7.08 -5.53 29.92
N SER A 436 -6.21 -6.49 29.57
CA SER A 436 -5.03 -6.87 30.38
C SER A 436 -3.69 -6.37 29.82
N SER A 437 -3.67 -5.79 28.63
CA SER A 437 -2.43 -5.39 27.96
C SER A 437 -2.15 -3.91 28.04
N GLY A 438 -0.87 -3.51 27.88
CA GLY A 438 -0.50 -2.09 27.76
C GLY A 438 -1.14 -1.44 26.53
N ALA A 439 -1.31 -0.12 26.58
CA ALA A 439 -2.12 0.70 25.65
C ALA A 439 -1.95 0.32 24.16
N VAL A 440 -0.73 0.13 23.69
CA VAL A 440 -0.46 -0.15 22.25
C VAL A 440 -1.05 -1.50 21.81
N ILE A 441 -0.90 -2.55 22.62
CA ILE A 441 -1.43 -3.88 22.27
C ILE A 441 -2.95 -3.90 22.44
N SER A 442 -3.47 -3.22 23.45
CA SER A 442 -4.90 -3.03 23.65
C SER A 442 -5.55 -2.31 22.45
N ASP A 443 -4.87 -1.29 21.90
CA ASP A 443 -5.33 -0.58 20.72
C ASP A 443 -5.31 -1.48 19.48
N ASP A 444 -4.23 -2.26 19.28
CA ASP A 444 -4.12 -3.23 18.19
C ASP A 444 -5.22 -4.30 18.27
N ALA A 445 -5.47 -4.87 19.46
CA ALA A 445 -6.52 -5.85 19.67
C ALA A 445 -7.92 -5.27 19.47
N THR A 446 -8.14 -4.04 19.94
CA THR A 446 -9.41 -3.33 19.70
C THR A 446 -9.65 -3.09 18.23
N LEU A 447 -8.62 -2.73 17.46
CA LEU A 447 -8.71 -2.56 16.02
C LEU A 447 -9.01 -3.90 15.32
N ALA A 448 -8.33 -4.97 15.72
CA ALA A 448 -8.54 -6.31 15.20
C ALA A 448 -10.00 -6.78 15.41
N ILE A 449 -10.54 -6.65 16.63
CA ILE A 449 -11.94 -6.97 16.92
C ILE A 449 -12.89 -6.21 16.00
N LYS A 450 -12.67 -4.91 15.82
CA LYS A 450 -13.55 -4.10 14.96
C LYS A 450 -13.46 -4.49 13.48
N ARG A 451 -12.27 -4.86 12.99
CA ARG A 451 -12.13 -5.38 11.63
C ARG A 451 -12.96 -6.65 11.42
N ILE A 452 -12.91 -7.57 12.41
CA ILE A 452 -13.71 -8.80 12.38
C ILE A 452 -15.21 -8.46 12.38
N GLU A 453 -15.67 -7.63 13.33
CA GLU A 453 -17.08 -7.20 13.42
C GLU A 453 -17.56 -6.54 12.13
N TRP A 454 -16.75 -5.66 11.52
CA TRP A 454 -17.11 -4.99 10.28
C TRP A 454 -17.22 -5.96 9.10
N ARG A 455 -16.27 -6.91 9.00
CA ARG A 455 -16.32 -7.95 7.97
C ARG A 455 -17.55 -8.85 8.15
N MET A 456 -17.86 -9.26 9.36
CA MET A 456 -19.00 -10.12 9.67
C MET A 456 -20.36 -9.44 9.50
N SER A 457 -20.42 -8.12 9.69
CA SER A 457 -21.68 -7.37 9.56
C SER A 457 -22.21 -7.32 8.14
N GLY A 458 -21.36 -7.62 7.13
CA GLY A 458 -21.72 -7.50 5.71
C GLY A 458 -22.16 -6.10 5.28
N ARG A 459 -22.08 -5.12 6.17
CA ARG A 459 -22.49 -3.72 5.92
C ARG A 459 -21.25 -2.88 5.67
N PRO A 460 -21.07 -2.34 4.46
CA PRO A 460 -20.03 -1.34 4.22
C PRO A 460 -20.28 -0.16 5.16
N ARG A 461 -19.25 0.25 5.90
CA ARG A 461 -19.36 1.40 6.81
C ARG A 461 -19.10 2.70 6.08
N ALA A 462 -19.91 3.71 6.40
CA ALA A 462 -19.61 5.06 6.01
C ALA A 462 -18.29 5.50 6.67
N ARG A 463 -17.48 6.18 5.88
CA ARG A 463 -16.13 6.64 6.22
C ARG A 463 -16.02 7.37 7.58
N ASP A 464 -16.97 8.22 7.93
CA ASP A 464 -16.94 9.01 9.18
C ASP A 464 -16.81 8.18 10.46
N GLN A 465 -17.27 6.93 10.43
CA GLN A 465 -17.15 6.02 11.56
C GLN A 465 -15.76 5.40 11.69
N VAL A 466 -15.02 5.31 10.58
CA VAL A 466 -13.63 4.78 10.54
C VAL A 466 -12.64 5.87 10.96
N LEU A 467 -12.82 7.09 10.46
CA LEU A 467 -11.89 8.22 10.68
C LEU A 467 -12.01 8.88 12.07
N ARG A 468 -13.16 8.80 12.75
CA ARG A 468 -13.32 9.38 14.10
C ARG A 468 -12.37 8.82 15.16
N ARG A 469 -11.65 7.73 14.85
CA ARG A 469 -10.72 7.08 15.79
C ARG A 469 -9.31 7.61 15.75
N GLU A 470 -8.87 8.03 14.60
CA GLU A 470 -7.49 8.41 14.36
C GLU A 470 -7.21 9.85 14.81
N THR A 471 -8.26 10.61 15.10
CA THR A 471 -8.18 11.99 15.60
C THR A 471 -8.09 12.10 17.13
N ARG A 472 -7.91 11.00 17.88
CA ARG A 472 -7.56 11.16 19.29
C ARG A 472 -6.18 11.84 19.37
N PRO A 473 -6.06 13.02 19.99
CA PRO A 473 -4.79 13.67 20.16
C PRO A 473 -3.85 12.71 20.90
N ARG A 474 -2.65 12.52 20.35
CA ARG A 474 -1.57 11.89 21.11
C ARG A 474 -1.55 12.63 22.45
N ARG A 475 -1.82 11.94 23.55
CA ARG A 475 -1.61 12.50 24.88
C ARG A 475 -0.19 13.00 24.89
N SER A 476 -0.02 14.32 24.98
CA SER A 476 1.26 14.94 25.23
C SER A 476 1.87 14.21 26.42
N ALA A 477 3.06 13.66 26.22
CA ALA A 477 3.86 13.16 27.33
C ALA A 477 3.97 14.29 28.33
N SER A 478 3.43 14.09 29.52
CA SER A 478 3.65 15.01 30.64
C SER A 478 5.15 15.11 30.86
N PRO A 479 5.71 16.30 31.01
CA PRO A 479 7.09 16.43 31.43
C PRO A 479 7.21 15.80 32.81
N GLN A 480 8.05 14.79 32.93
CA GLN A 480 8.47 14.29 34.23
C GLN A 480 9.30 15.39 34.88
N ASN A 481 8.81 15.89 36.03
CA ASN A 481 9.62 16.57 37.03
C ASN A 481 10.59 15.60 37.68
#